data_e6f598827854acacdf6752ac6af7bc70
#
_entry.id   e6f598827854acacdf6752ac6af7bc70
#
_cell.length_a   1.000
_cell.length_b   1.000
_cell.length_c   1.000
_cell.angle_alpha   90.00
_cell.angle_beta   90.00
_cell.angle_gamma   90.00
#
_symmetry.space_group_name_H-M   'P 1'
#
loop_
_entity.id
_entity.type
_entity.pdbx_description
1 polymer ?
#
loop_
_entity_poly.entity_id
_entity_poly.type
_entity_poly.pdbx_seq_one_letter_code
_entity_poly.pdbx_strand_id
1 'polypeptide(L)'
;AQTKIAIIDMREAVNSTAEVKKAVADLEARLKPKQAEGEKLQRELQDIQAKLQSLQGKLTPQAESEMVTQGQRKQRELQRLQEDLNSELEREQNEVGTRALQNMRAVVGKLAEAQG
;
A
#
# COMPACT_ATOMS: atom_id res chain seq x y z
N ALA A 1 27.91 -32.78 8.30
CA ALA A 1 26.75 -32.80 7.40
C ALA A 1 25.63 -31.81 7.84
N GLN A 2 25.31 -31.81 9.14
CA GLN A 2 24.30 -30.89 9.71
C GLN A 2 24.71 -29.40 9.57
N THR A 3 25.99 -29.09 9.70
CA THR A 3 26.53 -27.75 9.62
C THR A 3 26.37 -27.14 8.21
N LYS A 4 26.62 -27.97 7.17
CA LYS A 4 26.45 -27.54 5.77
C LYS A 4 24.98 -27.25 5.44
N ILE A 5 24.05 -28.06 5.90
CA ILE A 5 22.61 -27.91 5.71
C ILE A 5 22.14 -26.63 6.41
N ALA A 6 22.58 -26.36 7.62
CA ALA A 6 22.26 -25.16 8.37
C ALA A 6 22.76 -23.87 7.65
N ILE A 7 23.98 -23.91 7.07
CA ILE A 7 24.54 -22.79 6.33
C ILE A 7 23.75 -22.50 5.06
N ILE A 8 23.34 -23.52 4.30
CA ILE A 8 22.52 -23.39 3.09
C ILE A 8 21.16 -22.80 3.44
N ASP A 9 20.54 -23.27 4.51
CA ASP A 9 19.24 -22.80 4.99
C ASP A 9 19.32 -21.32 5.41
N MET A 10 20.38 -20.93 6.10
CA MET A 10 20.63 -19.53 6.48
C MET A 10 20.81 -18.62 5.26
N ARG A 11 21.54 -19.05 4.22
CA ARG A 11 21.72 -18.28 2.98
C ARG A 11 20.41 -18.09 2.25
N GLU A 12 19.62 -19.14 2.11
CA GLU A 12 18.29 -19.08 1.49
C GLU A 12 17.34 -18.18 2.28
N ALA A 13 17.35 -18.25 3.59
CA ALA A 13 16.57 -17.38 4.46
C ALA A 13 16.98 -15.90 4.30
N VAL A 14 18.27 -15.60 4.22
CA VAL A 14 18.80 -14.25 3.98
C VAL A 14 18.37 -13.74 2.60
N ASN A 15 18.47 -14.56 1.56
CA ASN A 15 18.04 -14.20 0.21
C ASN A 15 16.53 -13.93 0.14
N SER A 16 15.71 -14.77 0.79
CA SER A 16 14.27 -14.56 0.88
C SER A 16 13.94 -13.25 1.59
N THR A 17 14.66 -12.92 2.67
CA THR A 17 14.49 -11.66 3.40
C THR A 17 14.89 -10.47 2.55
N ALA A 18 15.95 -10.56 1.75
CA ALA A 18 16.37 -9.50 0.82
C ALA A 18 15.33 -9.28 -0.28
N GLU A 19 14.76 -10.34 -0.85
CA GLU A 19 13.67 -10.25 -1.83
C GLU A 19 12.43 -9.61 -1.23
N VAL A 20 12.05 -9.97 -0.02
CA VAL A 20 10.91 -9.38 0.69
C VAL A 20 11.15 -7.89 0.96
N LYS A 21 12.34 -7.52 1.42
CA LYS A 21 12.71 -6.12 1.64
C LYS A 21 12.64 -5.30 0.35
N LYS A 22 13.12 -5.86 -0.75
CA LYS A 22 13.05 -5.20 -2.07
C LYS A 22 11.61 -5.03 -2.52
N ALA A 23 10.77 -6.05 -2.37
CA ALA A 23 9.36 -5.99 -2.71
C ALA A 23 8.62 -4.93 -1.90
N VAL A 24 8.89 -4.84 -0.60
CA VAL A 24 8.33 -3.81 0.28
C VAL A 24 8.79 -2.41 -0.13
N ALA A 25 10.08 -2.23 -0.43
CA ALA A 25 10.62 -0.95 -0.89
C ALA A 25 10.00 -0.50 -2.22
N ASP A 26 9.84 -1.43 -3.18
CA ASP A 26 9.19 -1.17 -4.46
C ASP A 26 7.72 -0.80 -4.28
N LEU A 27 7.01 -1.47 -3.36
CA LEU A 27 5.63 -1.17 -3.01
C LEU A 27 5.50 0.23 -2.40
N GLU A 28 6.35 0.57 -1.43
CA GLU A 28 6.37 1.89 -0.82
C GLU A 28 6.62 2.99 -1.86
N ALA A 29 7.54 2.77 -2.79
CA ALA A 29 7.83 3.71 -3.88
C ALA A 29 6.64 3.92 -4.81
N ARG A 30 5.85 2.86 -5.08
CA ARG A 30 4.63 2.95 -5.89
C ARG A 30 3.48 3.62 -5.15
N LEU A 31 3.37 3.41 -3.84
CA LEU A 31 2.31 3.97 -3.02
C LEU A 31 2.54 5.44 -2.66
N LYS A 32 3.79 5.89 -2.64
CA LYS A 32 4.17 7.25 -2.25
C LYS A 32 3.44 8.35 -3.03
N PRO A 33 3.35 8.29 -4.39
CA PRO A 33 2.57 9.28 -5.14
C PRO A 33 1.08 9.26 -4.81
N LYS A 34 0.51 8.08 -4.56
CA LYS A 34 -0.90 7.93 -4.18
C LYS A 34 -1.19 8.49 -2.79
N GLN A 35 -0.28 8.30 -1.85
CA GLN A 35 -0.37 8.91 -0.52
C GLN A 35 -0.30 10.42 -0.59
N ALA A 36 0.59 10.98 -1.42
CA ALA A 36 0.70 12.40 -1.65
C ALA A 36 -0.58 12.99 -2.26
N GLU A 37 -1.19 12.28 -3.20
CA GLU A 37 -2.49 12.64 -3.78
C GLU A 37 -3.61 12.63 -2.73
N GLY A 38 -3.63 11.61 -1.86
CA GLY A 38 -4.57 11.52 -0.75
C GLY A 38 -4.45 12.68 0.23
N GLU A 39 -3.23 13.07 0.60
CA GLU A 39 -2.98 14.21 1.46
C GLU A 39 -3.43 15.53 0.81
N LYS A 40 -3.20 15.68 -0.49
CA LYS A 40 -3.65 16.83 -1.26
C LYS A 40 -5.18 16.93 -1.26
N LEU A 41 -5.87 15.83 -1.50
CA LEU A 41 -7.34 15.76 -1.48
C LEU A 41 -7.89 16.10 -0.09
N GLN A 42 -7.27 15.61 0.97
CA GLN A 42 -7.66 15.95 2.35
C GLN A 42 -7.51 17.45 2.62
N ARG A 43 -6.41 18.06 2.20
CA ARG A 43 -6.20 19.50 2.36
C ARG A 43 -7.25 20.31 1.59
N GLU A 44 -7.53 19.90 0.36
CA GLU A 44 -8.56 20.56 -0.46
C GLU A 44 -9.94 20.43 0.16
N LEU A 45 -10.28 19.28 0.75
CA LEU A 45 -11.53 19.09 1.49
C LEU A 45 -11.61 19.97 2.73
N GLN A 46 -10.54 20.07 3.50
CA GLN A 46 -10.46 20.94 4.67
C GLN A 46 -10.64 22.41 4.27
N ASP A 47 -10.01 22.82 3.17
CA ASP A 47 -10.14 24.19 2.64
C ASP A 47 -11.59 24.49 2.22
N ILE A 48 -12.25 23.56 1.56
CA ILE A 48 -13.66 23.72 1.16
C ILE A 48 -14.55 23.82 2.40
N GLN A 49 -14.36 22.97 3.38
CA GLN A 49 -15.11 23.00 4.64
C GLN A 49 -14.90 24.31 5.40
N ALA A 50 -13.65 24.77 5.48
CA ALA A 50 -13.30 26.03 6.13
C ALA A 50 -13.94 27.24 5.40
N LYS A 51 -13.93 27.26 4.07
CA LYS A 51 -14.57 28.31 3.27
C LYS A 51 -16.09 28.29 3.44
N LEU A 52 -16.72 27.13 3.46
CA LEU A 52 -18.16 27.00 3.70
C LEU A 52 -18.54 27.54 5.08
N GLN A 53 -17.73 27.27 6.11
CA GLN A 53 -17.97 27.79 7.45
C GLN A 53 -17.73 29.30 7.54
N SER A 54 -16.63 29.81 6.98
CA SER A 54 -16.27 31.22 7.08
C SER A 54 -17.15 32.12 6.21
N LEU A 55 -17.68 31.61 5.09
CA LEU A 55 -18.54 32.33 4.16
C LEU A 55 -20.02 32.02 4.34
N GLN A 56 -20.39 31.37 5.44
CA GLN A 56 -21.76 31.04 5.73
C GLN A 56 -22.64 32.30 5.77
N GLY A 57 -23.69 32.33 4.95
CA GLY A 57 -24.55 33.48 4.79
C GLY A 57 -24.06 34.56 3.80
N LYS A 58 -22.82 34.46 3.29
CA LYS A 58 -22.24 35.39 2.30
C LYS A 58 -22.20 34.80 0.89
N LEU A 59 -22.36 33.51 0.74
CA LEU A 59 -22.38 32.81 -0.54
C LEU A 59 -23.78 32.84 -1.13
N THR A 60 -23.86 32.97 -2.48
CA THR A 60 -25.10 32.70 -3.19
C THR A 60 -25.46 31.23 -3.07
N PRO A 61 -26.78 30.87 -3.11
CA PRO A 61 -27.16 29.45 -3.06
C PRO A 61 -26.48 28.59 -4.13
N GLN A 62 -26.26 29.17 -5.31
CA GLN A 62 -25.58 28.47 -6.40
C GLN A 62 -24.09 28.22 -6.10
N ALA A 63 -23.39 29.22 -5.58
CA ALA A 63 -21.98 29.08 -5.20
C ALA A 63 -21.79 28.09 -4.06
N GLU A 64 -22.69 28.12 -3.07
CA GLU A 64 -22.69 27.15 -1.96
C GLU A 64 -22.91 25.72 -2.47
N SER A 65 -23.88 25.52 -3.35
CA SER A 65 -24.18 24.23 -3.97
C SER A 65 -22.99 23.70 -4.78
N GLU A 66 -22.29 24.54 -5.52
CA GLU A 66 -21.08 24.16 -6.27
C GLU A 66 -19.96 23.73 -5.34
N MET A 67 -19.73 24.44 -4.23
CA MET A 67 -18.70 24.09 -3.25
C MET A 67 -19.02 22.78 -2.56
N VAL A 68 -20.26 22.54 -2.19
CA VAL A 68 -20.71 21.27 -1.59
C VAL A 68 -20.53 20.13 -2.58
N THR A 69 -20.86 20.33 -3.84
CA THR A 69 -20.68 19.32 -4.91
C THR A 69 -19.20 18.99 -5.11
N GLN A 70 -18.32 20.00 -5.14
CA GLN A 70 -16.88 19.80 -5.24
C GLN A 70 -16.34 19.01 -4.04
N GLY A 71 -16.78 19.35 -2.83
CA GLY A 71 -16.42 18.64 -1.62
C GLY A 71 -16.84 17.17 -1.66
N GLN A 72 -18.04 16.90 -2.12
CA GLN A 72 -18.55 15.53 -2.27
C GLN A 72 -17.74 14.73 -3.30
N ARG A 73 -17.39 15.35 -4.43
CA ARG A 73 -16.54 14.70 -5.46
C ARG A 73 -15.17 14.34 -4.92
N LYS A 74 -14.53 15.27 -4.21
CA LYS A 74 -13.21 15.06 -3.61
C LYS A 74 -13.25 13.99 -2.53
N GLN A 75 -14.32 13.95 -1.74
CA GLN A 75 -14.53 12.91 -0.75
C GLN A 75 -14.66 11.52 -1.39
N ARG A 76 -15.38 11.40 -2.49
CA ARG A 76 -15.48 10.16 -3.26
C ARG A 76 -14.16 9.76 -3.87
N GLU A 77 -13.39 10.71 -4.42
CA GLU A 77 -12.06 10.46 -4.95
C GLU A 77 -11.11 9.95 -3.87
N LEU A 78 -11.15 10.58 -2.69
CA LEU A 78 -10.36 10.15 -1.55
C LEU A 78 -10.75 8.74 -1.09
N GLN A 79 -12.02 8.44 -1.03
CA GLN A 79 -12.52 7.11 -0.67
C GLN A 79 -12.08 6.05 -1.67
N ARG A 80 -12.17 6.31 -2.97
CA ARG A 80 -11.68 5.42 -4.03
C ARG A 80 -10.18 5.20 -3.91
N LEU A 81 -9.43 6.27 -3.67
CA LEU A 81 -7.99 6.19 -3.51
C LEU A 81 -7.63 5.30 -2.31
N GLN A 82 -8.31 5.43 -1.18
CA GLN A 82 -8.11 4.59 0.00
C GLN A 82 -8.44 3.12 -0.28
N GLU A 83 -9.56 2.87 -0.98
CA GLU A 83 -9.95 1.51 -1.38
C GLU A 83 -8.91 0.89 -2.33
N ASP A 84 -8.45 1.65 -3.31
CA ASP A 84 -7.42 1.21 -4.26
C ASP A 84 -6.10 0.92 -3.56
N LEU A 85 -5.69 1.78 -2.61
CA LEU A 85 -4.49 1.57 -1.79
C LEU A 85 -4.60 0.30 -0.95
N ASN A 86 -5.74 0.08 -0.30
CA ASN A 86 -5.97 -1.12 0.51
C ASN A 86 -5.95 -2.38 -0.34
N SER A 87 -6.59 -2.35 -1.52
CA SER A 87 -6.61 -3.47 -2.46
C SER A 87 -5.21 -3.79 -2.99
N GLU A 88 -4.44 -2.76 -3.31
CA GLU A 88 -3.06 -2.92 -3.78
C GLU A 88 -2.15 -3.48 -2.69
N LEU A 89 -2.30 -2.99 -1.45
CA LEU A 89 -1.57 -3.51 -0.29
C LEU A 89 -1.89 -4.99 -0.04
N GLU A 90 -3.16 -5.37 -0.04
CA GLU A 90 -3.55 -6.77 0.14
C GLU A 90 -2.98 -7.67 -0.93
N ARG A 91 -3.07 -7.25 -2.19
CA ARG A 91 -2.54 -8.00 -3.32
C ARG A 91 -1.04 -8.21 -3.19
N GLU A 92 -0.29 -7.15 -2.90
CA GLU A 92 1.16 -7.22 -2.74
C GLU A 92 1.57 -8.03 -1.52
N GLN A 93 0.86 -7.92 -0.41
CA GLN A 93 1.10 -8.76 0.77
C GLN A 93 0.87 -10.23 0.45
N ASN A 94 -0.18 -10.55 -0.29
CA ASN A 94 -0.47 -11.93 -0.71
C ASN A 94 0.60 -12.45 -1.68
N GLU A 95 1.05 -11.64 -2.63
CA GLU A 95 2.13 -12.01 -3.56
C GLU A 95 3.45 -12.23 -2.83
N VAL A 96 3.83 -11.34 -1.92
CA VAL A 96 5.04 -11.48 -1.11
C VAL A 96 4.95 -12.73 -0.22
N GLY A 97 3.82 -12.95 0.42
CA GLY A 97 3.57 -14.14 1.22
C GLY A 97 3.64 -15.42 0.40
N THR A 98 3.07 -15.43 -0.80
CA THR A 98 3.13 -16.57 -1.72
C THR A 98 4.56 -16.85 -2.17
N ARG A 99 5.32 -15.82 -2.55
CA ARG A 99 6.74 -15.96 -2.91
C ARG A 99 7.57 -16.50 -1.76
N ALA A 100 7.36 -16.01 -0.54
CA ALA A 100 8.05 -16.49 0.64
C ALA A 100 7.73 -17.97 0.90
N LEU A 101 6.47 -18.38 0.78
CA LEU A 101 6.07 -19.78 0.90
C LEU A 101 6.68 -20.66 -0.19
N GLN A 102 6.70 -20.20 -1.44
CA GLN A 102 7.32 -20.93 -2.55
C GLN A 102 8.82 -21.10 -2.32
N ASN A 103 9.50 -20.07 -1.86
CA ASN A 103 10.92 -20.13 -1.55
C ASN A 103 11.20 -21.10 -0.40
N MET A 104 10.37 -21.10 0.65
CA MET A 104 10.48 -22.04 1.76
C MET A 104 10.27 -23.48 1.30
N ARG A 105 9.27 -23.73 0.46
CA ARG A 105 9.01 -25.07 -0.12
C ARG A 105 10.18 -25.54 -0.98
N ALA A 106 10.77 -24.67 -1.78
CA ALA A 106 11.94 -24.99 -2.58
C ALA A 106 13.14 -25.38 -1.70
N VAL A 107 13.38 -24.66 -0.62
CA VAL A 107 14.44 -24.95 0.35
C VAL A 107 14.18 -26.30 1.03
N VAL A 108 12.98 -26.56 1.51
CA VAL A 108 12.59 -27.82 2.13
C VAL A 108 12.72 -28.99 1.14
N GLY A 109 12.31 -28.79 -0.13
CA GLY A 109 12.47 -29.78 -1.19
C GLY A 109 13.92 -30.14 -1.45
N LYS A 110 14.82 -29.16 -1.52
CA LYS A 110 16.27 -29.37 -1.67
C LYS A 110 16.87 -30.10 -0.47
N LEU A 111 16.46 -29.77 0.73
CA LEU A 111 16.89 -30.47 1.94
C LEU A 111 16.42 -31.90 1.95
N ALA A 112 15.21 -32.20 1.55
CA ALA A 112 14.67 -33.55 1.42
C ALA A 112 15.44 -34.37 0.38
N GLU A 113 15.80 -33.82 -0.76
CA GLU A 113 16.64 -34.45 -1.78
C GLU A 113 18.06 -34.76 -1.26
N ALA A 114 18.64 -33.83 -0.50
CA ALA A 114 19.97 -34.00 0.07
C ALA A 114 20.00 -35.07 1.14
N GLN A 115 18.90 -35.32 1.83
CA GLN A 115 18.77 -36.37 2.84
C GLN A 115 18.36 -37.76 2.26
N GLY A 116 17.76 -37.74 1.11
CA GLY A 116 17.36 -38.96 0.42
C GLY A 116 18.48 -39.60 -0.33
#